data_04ab9d6b1c91e2f06891dfb29f50022d
#
_entry.id   04ab9d6b1c91e2f06891dfb29f50022d
#
_cell.length_a   1.000
_cell.length_b   1.000
_cell.length_c   1.000
_cell.angle_alpha   90.00
_cell.angle_beta   90.00
_cell.angle_gamma   90.00
#
_symmetry.space_group_name_H-M   'P 1'
#
loop_
_entity.id
_entity.type
_entity.pdbx_description
1 polymer ?
#
loop_
_entity_poly.entity_id
_entity_poly.type
_entity_poly.pdbx_seq_one_letter_code
_entity_poly.pdbx_strand_id
1 'polypeptide(L)'
;MRIGIPKEPDGQPLVSATPDTVGKLVKLGYEVVVETGAGATASYPDQQYREAGAEVVGPQEVWQAEIITSLDTPPDNKIEQIREGSVLIARLGVRANPAIAEVFARRNVSAISMDAVPRITRAQSMDVLSSMANIAGYRAIIEAANAFGRLFTGQVTAAGKMPPAKVYVIGAGVAGLAAIGTANSMGAVVQATDVRAAAAEQVESMGATFVAIPAPAQESSDGYAREMSEDQAKAALRLYTEQAGAADIVVTTAQIPGRPAPLLLTAEAVAGMKPGSVIVDMAGGNCELTVPGQVITTDNGVTIIGYTDLAGRLPGQASQLYGQNIVNLLKLMTPGKDGQIVFNLNDEIVRSITIAHQKDVLWPPPPIAVSAAPAGGAGAGGAGGSGSASGAGVPASLGASVDIAAPKGHAARNFWTGIAAILGVALIAITPHEMLPYYIVLALAIVAGFYVITNVTHSLHTPLMSETNAISGIILVGAIISLAQSTSIVVTVLACLAILIASINIFGGFYVTHRMLKMFQKGD
;
A
#
# COMPACT_ATOMS: atom_id res chain seq x y z
N MET A 1 -8.29 29.66 -12.19
CA MET A 1 -7.58 29.07 -13.36
C MET A 1 -8.41 27.92 -13.94
N ARG A 2 -8.24 27.65 -15.21
CA ARG A 2 -8.96 26.63 -15.96
C ARG A 2 -8.09 25.37 -16.08
N ILE A 3 -8.64 24.18 -15.72
CA ILE A 3 -7.98 22.88 -15.86
C ILE A 3 -8.54 22.18 -17.09
N GLY A 4 -7.67 21.78 -18.02
CA GLY A 4 -7.99 20.99 -19.20
C GLY A 4 -7.70 19.51 -18.98
N ILE A 5 -8.67 18.67 -19.29
CA ILE A 5 -8.61 17.21 -19.24
C ILE A 5 -8.75 16.69 -20.67
N PRO A 6 -7.64 16.44 -21.38
CA PRO A 6 -7.69 15.94 -22.76
C PRO A 6 -8.13 14.49 -22.83
N LYS A 7 -8.58 14.09 -23.98
CA LYS A 7 -8.67 12.69 -24.36
C LYS A 7 -7.27 12.14 -24.61
N GLU A 8 -6.95 11.05 -23.93
CA GLU A 8 -5.66 10.40 -24.08
C GLU A 8 -5.51 9.74 -25.47
N PRO A 9 -4.28 9.51 -25.94
CA PRO A 9 -4.03 8.85 -27.22
C PRO A 9 -4.69 7.46 -27.30
N ASP A 10 -4.94 7.01 -28.52
CA ASP A 10 -5.47 5.66 -28.78
C ASP A 10 -4.55 4.59 -28.14
N GLY A 11 -5.17 3.64 -27.45
CA GLY A 11 -4.49 2.62 -26.67
C GLY A 11 -4.30 2.95 -25.17
N GLN A 12 -4.51 4.22 -24.76
CA GLN A 12 -4.56 4.60 -23.35
C GLN A 12 -6.03 4.64 -22.89
N PRO A 13 -6.51 3.65 -22.13
CA PRO A 13 -7.91 3.57 -21.74
C PRO A 13 -8.29 4.43 -20.54
N LEU A 14 -7.30 4.99 -19.83
CA LEU A 14 -7.52 5.83 -18.66
C LEU A 14 -7.83 7.28 -19.06
N VAL A 15 -8.35 8.04 -18.10
CA VAL A 15 -8.50 9.49 -18.16
C VAL A 15 -7.91 10.11 -16.89
N SER A 16 -7.28 11.28 -17.00
CA SER A 16 -6.57 11.93 -15.88
C SER A 16 -7.48 12.45 -14.76
N ALA A 17 -8.78 12.61 -15.02
CA ALA A 17 -9.78 12.93 -14.00
C ALA A 17 -11.13 12.27 -14.32
N THR A 18 -11.82 11.84 -13.27
CA THR A 18 -13.17 11.28 -13.34
C THR A 18 -14.20 12.32 -12.90
N PRO A 19 -15.52 12.14 -13.15
CA PRO A 19 -16.54 13.06 -12.67
C PRO A 19 -16.46 13.36 -11.16
N ASP A 20 -16.19 12.36 -10.32
CA ASP A 20 -16.00 12.56 -8.87
C ASP A 20 -14.79 13.48 -8.57
N THR A 21 -13.66 13.25 -9.25
CA THR A 21 -12.46 14.09 -9.04
C THR A 21 -12.61 15.48 -9.62
N VAL A 22 -13.35 15.65 -10.74
CA VAL A 22 -13.76 16.94 -11.28
C VAL A 22 -14.56 17.73 -10.24
N GLY A 23 -15.58 17.13 -9.61
CA GLY A 23 -16.34 17.81 -8.55
C GLY A 23 -15.47 18.26 -7.38
N LYS A 24 -14.36 17.57 -7.10
CA LYS A 24 -13.37 17.98 -6.08
C LYS A 24 -12.50 19.13 -6.56
N LEU A 25 -12.10 19.16 -7.83
CA LEU A 25 -11.35 20.27 -8.44
C LEU A 25 -12.19 21.57 -8.48
N VAL A 26 -13.46 21.46 -8.84
CA VAL A 26 -14.41 22.60 -8.80
C VAL A 26 -14.53 23.15 -7.37
N LYS A 27 -14.59 22.29 -6.34
CA LYS A 27 -14.60 22.73 -4.92
C LYS A 27 -13.29 23.39 -4.47
N LEU A 28 -12.17 23.19 -5.19
CA LEU A 28 -10.93 23.92 -4.98
C LEU A 28 -10.89 25.29 -5.68
N GLY A 29 -11.97 25.66 -6.38
CA GLY A 29 -12.10 26.96 -7.07
C GLY A 29 -11.65 26.92 -8.53
N TYR A 30 -11.36 25.75 -9.12
CA TYR A 30 -10.99 25.63 -10.53
C TYR A 30 -12.20 25.56 -11.44
N GLU A 31 -12.09 26.15 -12.61
CA GLU A 31 -12.93 25.85 -13.76
C GLU A 31 -12.37 24.60 -14.46
N VAL A 32 -13.21 23.65 -14.83
CA VAL A 32 -12.75 22.39 -15.43
C VAL A 32 -13.36 22.23 -16.81
N VAL A 33 -12.51 21.96 -17.81
CA VAL A 33 -12.92 21.61 -19.16
C VAL A 33 -12.42 20.22 -19.51
N VAL A 34 -13.29 19.43 -20.12
CA VAL A 34 -13.03 18.04 -20.49
C VAL A 34 -13.21 17.89 -21.99
N GLU A 35 -12.26 17.26 -22.66
CA GLU A 35 -12.40 16.93 -24.08
C GLU A 35 -13.55 15.93 -24.30
N THR A 36 -14.38 16.18 -25.30
CA THR A 36 -15.48 15.28 -25.68
C THR A 36 -14.97 13.84 -25.83
N GLY A 37 -15.60 12.92 -25.12
CA GLY A 37 -15.26 11.49 -25.13
C GLY A 37 -14.00 11.11 -24.37
N ALA A 38 -13.37 12.01 -23.60
CA ALA A 38 -12.15 11.71 -22.84
C ALA A 38 -12.32 10.55 -21.86
N GLY A 39 -13.46 10.44 -21.19
CA GLY A 39 -13.75 9.39 -20.22
C GLY A 39 -14.42 8.14 -20.78
N ALA A 40 -14.70 8.08 -22.08
CA ALA A 40 -15.54 7.03 -22.67
C ALA A 40 -14.98 5.60 -22.44
N THR A 41 -13.67 5.41 -22.63
CA THR A 41 -12.99 4.12 -22.42
C THR A 41 -12.96 3.70 -20.95
N ALA A 42 -13.00 4.67 -20.03
CA ALA A 42 -13.07 4.45 -18.59
C ALA A 42 -14.52 4.33 -18.06
N SER A 43 -15.52 4.28 -18.96
CA SER A 43 -16.96 4.20 -18.65
C SER A 43 -17.54 5.47 -17.99
N TYR A 44 -16.94 6.63 -18.26
CA TYR A 44 -17.43 7.94 -17.84
C TYR A 44 -17.91 8.74 -19.05
N PRO A 45 -19.22 8.75 -19.36
CA PRO A 45 -19.78 9.53 -20.46
C PRO A 45 -19.74 11.03 -20.16
N ASP A 46 -19.69 11.85 -21.21
CA ASP A 46 -19.63 13.32 -21.15
C ASP A 46 -20.69 13.94 -20.24
N GLN A 47 -21.88 13.33 -20.17
CA GLN A 47 -22.98 13.83 -19.35
C GLN A 47 -22.60 13.85 -17.84
N GLN A 48 -21.89 12.84 -17.35
CA GLN A 48 -21.45 12.79 -15.94
C GLN A 48 -20.44 13.91 -15.61
N TYR A 49 -19.60 14.29 -16.56
CA TYR A 49 -18.69 15.42 -16.38
C TYR A 49 -19.43 16.75 -16.29
N ARG A 50 -20.48 16.96 -17.12
CA ARG A 50 -21.34 18.14 -17.04
C ARG A 50 -22.06 18.22 -15.69
N GLU A 51 -22.60 17.10 -15.23
CA GLU A 51 -23.25 16.99 -13.90
C GLU A 51 -22.29 17.26 -12.75
N ALA A 52 -21.00 16.93 -12.92
CA ALA A 52 -19.95 17.21 -11.94
C ALA A 52 -19.46 18.68 -11.96
N GLY A 53 -19.93 19.49 -12.90
CA GLY A 53 -19.61 20.90 -13.02
C GLY A 53 -18.49 21.23 -14.02
N ALA A 54 -18.13 20.29 -14.91
CA ALA A 54 -17.20 20.57 -16.01
C ALA A 54 -17.93 21.03 -17.26
N GLU A 55 -17.27 21.82 -18.07
CA GLU A 55 -17.65 22.10 -19.44
C GLU A 55 -17.03 21.05 -20.38
N VAL A 56 -17.80 20.45 -21.26
CA VAL A 56 -17.32 19.50 -22.26
C VAL A 56 -17.08 20.24 -23.56
N VAL A 57 -15.85 20.23 -24.05
CA VAL A 57 -15.37 21.08 -25.13
C VAL A 57 -14.62 20.29 -26.20
N GLY A 58 -14.23 20.97 -27.28
CA GLY A 58 -13.38 20.38 -28.31
C GLY A 58 -11.91 20.27 -27.92
N PRO A 59 -11.12 19.49 -28.69
CA PRO A 59 -9.70 19.23 -28.36
C PRO A 59 -8.83 20.49 -28.32
N GLN A 60 -9.12 21.51 -29.17
CA GLN A 60 -8.32 22.74 -29.20
C GLN A 60 -8.45 23.55 -27.92
N GLU A 61 -9.65 23.64 -27.34
CA GLU A 61 -9.92 24.42 -26.16
C GLU A 61 -9.26 23.81 -24.91
N VAL A 62 -9.23 22.47 -24.80
CA VAL A 62 -8.58 21.77 -23.68
C VAL A 62 -7.10 22.08 -23.61
N TRP A 63 -6.41 22.07 -24.77
CA TRP A 63 -4.97 22.32 -24.81
C TRP A 63 -4.58 23.81 -24.62
N GLN A 64 -5.56 24.72 -24.61
CA GLN A 64 -5.37 26.14 -24.30
C GLN A 64 -5.64 26.48 -22.83
N ALA A 65 -6.00 25.49 -21.99
CA ALA A 65 -6.21 25.68 -20.56
C ALA A 65 -4.92 26.10 -19.84
N GLU A 66 -5.07 26.79 -18.72
CA GLU A 66 -3.94 27.26 -17.90
C GLU A 66 -3.24 26.12 -17.17
N ILE A 67 -3.96 25.06 -16.85
CA ILE A 67 -3.44 23.81 -16.28
C ILE A 67 -3.94 22.67 -17.16
N ILE A 68 -3.08 21.76 -17.55
CA ILE A 68 -3.43 20.57 -18.31
C ILE A 68 -3.03 19.34 -17.49
N THR A 69 -3.94 18.40 -17.32
CA THR A 69 -3.65 17.12 -16.65
C THR A 69 -3.77 15.98 -17.65
N SER A 70 -2.72 15.19 -17.83
CA SER A 70 -2.75 13.99 -18.66
C SER A 70 -2.11 12.80 -17.93
N LEU A 71 -2.26 11.59 -18.46
CA LEU A 71 -1.68 10.39 -17.85
C LEU A 71 -0.18 10.37 -18.03
N ASP A 72 0.25 10.51 -19.27
CA ASP A 72 1.64 10.39 -19.70
C ASP A 72 2.09 11.66 -20.44
N THR A 73 3.34 11.71 -20.84
CA THR A 73 3.87 12.79 -21.67
C THR A 73 3.05 12.88 -22.96
N PRO A 74 2.42 14.03 -23.23
CA PRO A 74 1.70 14.20 -24.50
C PRO A 74 2.62 14.08 -25.70
N PRO A 75 2.11 13.67 -26.88
CA PRO A 75 2.91 13.66 -28.09
C PRO A 75 3.32 15.09 -28.53
N ASP A 76 4.42 15.21 -29.26
CA ASP A 76 5.05 16.49 -29.61
C ASP A 76 4.07 17.49 -30.23
N ASN A 77 3.21 17.05 -31.14
CA ASN A 77 2.19 17.89 -31.77
C ASN A 77 1.15 18.45 -30.79
N LYS A 78 0.98 17.83 -29.61
CA LYS A 78 0.14 18.33 -28.54
C LYS A 78 0.91 19.24 -27.60
N ILE A 79 2.17 18.92 -27.31
CA ILE A 79 3.07 19.79 -26.56
C ILE A 79 3.19 21.15 -27.26
N GLU A 80 3.23 21.17 -28.59
CA GLU A 80 3.28 22.41 -29.38
C GLU A 80 2.01 23.29 -29.23
N GLN A 81 0.87 22.70 -28.91
CA GLN A 81 -0.40 23.39 -28.71
C GLN A 81 -0.56 23.99 -27.31
N ILE A 82 0.27 23.57 -26.34
CA ILE A 82 0.22 24.07 -24.97
C ILE A 82 0.58 25.55 -24.96
N ARG A 83 -0.28 26.35 -24.34
CA ARG A 83 -0.10 27.80 -24.21
C ARG A 83 1.15 28.11 -23.35
N GLU A 84 1.91 29.11 -23.76
CA GLU A 84 3.01 29.64 -22.95
C GLU A 84 2.51 30.13 -21.57
N GLY A 85 3.24 29.82 -20.50
CA GLY A 85 2.87 30.13 -19.12
C GLY A 85 1.92 29.12 -18.47
N SER A 86 1.47 28.09 -19.19
CA SER A 86 0.62 27.03 -18.65
C SER A 86 1.39 26.04 -17.76
N VAL A 87 0.63 25.22 -17.06
CA VAL A 87 1.13 24.12 -16.21
C VAL A 87 0.70 22.79 -16.81
N LEU A 88 1.64 21.87 -16.99
CA LEU A 88 1.36 20.48 -17.36
C LEU A 88 1.61 19.57 -16.15
N ILE A 89 0.65 18.71 -15.81
CA ILE A 89 0.73 17.72 -14.75
C ILE A 89 0.51 16.33 -15.37
N ALA A 90 1.56 15.49 -15.39
CA ALA A 90 1.51 14.15 -15.97
C ALA A 90 2.65 13.26 -15.44
N ARG A 91 2.63 11.97 -15.79
CA ARG A 91 3.83 11.12 -15.68
C ARG A 91 4.75 11.45 -16.84
N LEU A 92 5.81 12.19 -16.59
CA LEU A 92 6.69 12.72 -17.65
C LEU A 92 7.91 11.84 -17.93
N GLY A 93 8.12 10.79 -17.12
CA GLY A 93 9.25 9.86 -17.32
C GLY A 93 10.61 10.50 -17.13
N VAL A 94 10.71 11.59 -16.38
CA VAL A 94 11.90 12.44 -16.27
C VAL A 94 13.16 11.70 -15.81
N ARG A 95 13.01 10.61 -15.05
CA ARG A 95 14.15 9.76 -14.62
C ARG A 95 14.76 8.99 -15.79
N ALA A 96 13.95 8.55 -16.73
CA ALA A 96 14.39 7.84 -17.94
C ALA A 96 14.79 8.81 -19.06
N ASN A 97 14.12 9.96 -19.16
CA ASN A 97 14.38 10.99 -20.17
C ASN A 97 14.48 12.38 -19.50
N PRO A 98 15.63 12.74 -18.91
CA PRO A 98 15.82 14.04 -18.27
C PRO A 98 15.70 15.23 -19.24
N ALA A 99 15.95 15.04 -20.54
CA ALA A 99 15.88 16.09 -21.55
C ALA A 99 14.47 16.66 -21.73
N ILE A 100 13.43 15.96 -21.28
CA ILE A 100 12.05 16.44 -21.34
C ILE A 100 11.85 17.74 -20.53
N ALA A 101 12.62 17.93 -19.45
CA ALA A 101 12.57 19.15 -18.65
C ALA A 101 13.00 20.38 -19.46
N GLU A 102 14.02 20.25 -20.32
CA GLU A 102 14.47 21.31 -21.21
C GLU A 102 13.42 21.67 -22.28
N VAL A 103 12.67 20.67 -22.76
CA VAL A 103 11.60 20.90 -23.74
C VAL A 103 10.55 21.84 -23.16
N PHE A 104 10.08 21.57 -21.94
CA PHE A 104 9.08 22.41 -21.29
C PHE A 104 9.64 23.76 -20.84
N ALA A 105 10.87 23.84 -20.36
CA ALA A 105 11.52 25.09 -19.99
C ALA A 105 11.63 26.04 -21.20
N ARG A 106 12.10 25.55 -22.36
CA ARG A 106 12.19 26.36 -23.60
C ARG A 106 10.83 26.93 -24.05
N ARG A 107 9.74 26.19 -23.80
CA ARG A 107 8.38 26.61 -24.13
C ARG A 107 7.73 27.49 -23.05
N ASN A 108 8.44 27.79 -21.97
CA ASN A 108 7.88 28.47 -20.80
C ASN A 108 6.62 27.76 -20.25
N VAL A 109 6.63 26.43 -20.24
CA VAL A 109 5.58 25.61 -19.63
C VAL A 109 6.11 25.07 -18.31
N SER A 110 5.36 25.30 -17.23
CA SER A 110 5.69 24.68 -15.94
C SER A 110 5.28 23.21 -15.96
N ALA A 111 6.24 22.32 -15.74
CA ALA A 111 6.01 20.89 -15.86
C ALA A 111 6.16 20.17 -14.51
N ILE A 112 5.12 19.43 -14.13
CA ILE A 112 5.05 18.66 -12.89
C ILE A 112 5.01 17.16 -13.24
N SER A 113 6.03 16.42 -12.81
CA SER A 113 6.21 14.99 -13.08
C SER A 113 5.65 14.17 -11.92
N MET A 114 4.46 13.58 -12.09
CA MET A 114 3.78 12.79 -11.06
C MET A 114 4.53 11.50 -10.70
N ASP A 115 5.35 10.98 -11.58
CA ASP A 115 6.24 9.84 -11.34
C ASP A 115 7.54 10.20 -10.59
N ALA A 116 7.76 11.49 -10.32
CA ALA A 116 8.87 11.98 -9.51
C ALA A 116 8.49 12.26 -8.04
N VAL A 117 7.25 11.97 -7.63
CA VAL A 117 6.78 12.12 -6.24
C VAL A 117 7.72 11.41 -5.27
N PRO A 118 8.24 12.13 -4.22
CA PRO A 118 9.18 11.53 -3.29
C PRO A 118 8.50 10.53 -2.35
N ARG A 119 9.24 9.49 -1.93
CA ARG A 119 8.73 8.44 -1.03
C ARG A 119 8.78 8.87 0.44
N ILE A 120 8.07 9.92 0.78
CA ILE A 120 7.89 10.40 2.14
C ILE A 120 6.42 10.29 2.55
N THR A 121 6.14 10.13 3.84
CA THR A 121 4.78 9.90 4.37
C THR A 121 3.77 10.94 3.89
N ARG A 122 4.17 12.23 3.86
CA ARG A 122 3.31 13.33 3.43
C ARG A 122 2.92 13.29 1.94
N ALA A 123 3.74 12.64 1.10
CA ALA A 123 3.54 12.54 -0.34
C ALA A 123 2.79 11.27 -0.79
N GLN A 124 2.58 10.28 0.10
CA GLN A 124 1.98 8.99 -0.25
C GLN A 124 0.62 9.11 -0.97
N SER A 125 -0.20 10.07 -0.57
CA SER A 125 -1.52 10.29 -1.20
C SER A 125 -1.45 10.84 -2.62
N MET A 126 -0.28 11.27 -3.08
CA MET A 126 0.00 11.81 -4.42
C MET A 126 0.78 10.82 -5.29
N ASP A 127 1.21 9.67 -4.74
CA ASP A 127 2.04 8.67 -5.43
C ASP A 127 1.20 7.86 -6.44
N VAL A 128 1.24 8.30 -7.68
CA VAL A 128 0.55 7.64 -8.81
C VAL A 128 1.13 6.27 -9.12
N LEU A 129 2.44 6.08 -8.89
CA LEU A 129 3.09 4.79 -9.16
C LEU A 129 2.57 3.73 -8.21
N SER A 130 2.45 4.04 -6.91
CA SER A 130 1.86 3.13 -5.92
C SER A 130 0.38 2.89 -6.19
N SER A 131 -0.39 3.92 -6.58
CA SER A 131 -1.80 3.77 -6.91
C SER A 131 -2.02 2.81 -8.09
N MET A 132 -1.25 2.98 -9.17
CA MET A 132 -1.33 2.12 -10.34
C MET A 132 -0.79 0.71 -10.07
N ALA A 133 0.29 0.58 -9.29
CA ALA A 133 0.86 -0.71 -8.90
C ALA A 133 -0.13 -1.56 -8.09
N ASN A 134 -0.91 -0.96 -7.20
CA ASN A 134 -1.93 -1.66 -6.42
C ASN A 134 -3.00 -2.29 -7.34
N ILE A 135 -3.54 -1.50 -8.27
CA ILE A 135 -4.55 -2.00 -9.25
C ILE A 135 -3.94 -3.07 -10.16
N ALA A 136 -2.71 -2.87 -10.60
CA ALA A 136 -2.01 -3.82 -11.47
C ALA A 136 -1.80 -5.16 -10.76
N GLY A 137 -1.45 -5.17 -9.47
CA GLY A 137 -1.30 -6.39 -8.66
C GLY A 137 -2.61 -7.17 -8.53
N TYR A 138 -3.71 -6.49 -8.26
CA TYR A 138 -5.04 -7.09 -8.30
C TYR A 138 -5.34 -7.70 -9.68
N ARG A 139 -5.14 -6.92 -10.74
CA ARG A 139 -5.46 -7.37 -12.11
C ARG A 139 -4.58 -8.54 -12.54
N ALA A 140 -3.32 -8.60 -12.12
CA ALA A 140 -2.43 -9.72 -12.42
C ALA A 140 -3.02 -11.07 -11.97
N ILE A 141 -3.61 -11.13 -10.79
CA ILE A 141 -4.27 -12.34 -10.28
C ILE A 141 -5.53 -12.68 -11.07
N ILE A 142 -6.31 -11.68 -11.49
CA ILE A 142 -7.51 -11.91 -12.30
C ILE A 142 -7.13 -12.47 -13.70
N GLU A 143 -6.07 -11.94 -14.33
CA GLU A 143 -5.55 -12.49 -15.59
C GLU A 143 -5.01 -13.91 -15.41
N ALA A 144 -4.27 -14.15 -14.32
CA ALA A 144 -3.82 -15.49 -13.98
C ALA A 144 -4.98 -16.46 -13.79
N ALA A 145 -6.01 -16.07 -13.07
CA ALA A 145 -7.19 -16.90 -12.82
C ALA A 145 -7.93 -17.25 -14.10
N ASN A 146 -8.06 -16.28 -15.01
CA ASN A 146 -8.68 -16.51 -16.31
C ASN A 146 -7.89 -17.50 -17.18
N ALA A 147 -6.55 -17.44 -17.15
CA ALA A 147 -5.68 -18.29 -17.95
C ALA A 147 -5.45 -19.68 -17.31
N PHE A 148 -5.52 -19.81 -15.98
CA PHE A 148 -5.17 -21.02 -15.26
C PHE A 148 -6.10 -22.21 -15.52
N GLY A 149 -7.37 -21.95 -15.81
CA GLY A 149 -8.35 -23.00 -16.13
C GLY A 149 -8.67 -23.98 -14.99
N ARG A 150 -8.25 -23.69 -13.76
CA ARG A 150 -8.51 -24.48 -12.54
C ARG A 150 -9.02 -23.59 -11.42
N LEU A 151 -9.50 -24.21 -10.33
CA LEU A 151 -10.00 -23.49 -9.16
C LEU A 151 -8.86 -22.88 -8.35
N PHE A 152 -9.07 -21.65 -7.85
CA PHE A 152 -8.19 -21.02 -6.87
C PHE A 152 -8.44 -21.57 -5.47
N THR A 153 -9.69 -21.70 -5.08
CA THR A 153 -10.06 -22.25 -3.76
C THR A 153 -10.12 -23.76 -3.74
N GLY A 154 -9.77 -24.37 -2.63
CA GLY A 154 -9.99 -25.79 -2.41
C GLY A 154 -11.48 -26.11 -2.31
N GLN A 155 -11.89 -27.22 -2.89
CA GLN A 155 -13.28 -27.68 -2.82
C GLN A 155 -13.38 -29.17 -2.46
N VAL A 156 -14.50 -29.53 -1.84
CA VAL A 156 -14.85 -30.93 -1.52
C VAL A 156 -16.19 -31.20 -2.16
N THR A 157 -16.24 -32.25 -3.01
CA THR A 157 -17.46 -32.71 -3.66
C THR A 157 -17.72 -34.18 -3.27
N ALA A 158 -18.89 -34.69 -3.59
CA ALA A 158 -19.17 -36.10 -3.41
C ALA A 158 -18.21 -37.02 -4.21
N ALA A 159 -17.64 -36.51 -5.32
CA ALA A 159 -16.70 -37.24 -6.17
C ALA A 159 -15.24 -37.15 -5.68
N GLY A 160 -14.94 -36.27 -4.70
CA GLY A 160 -13.58 -36.10 -4.17
C GLY A 160 -13.20 -34.68 -3.84
N LYS A 161 -11.94 -34.52 -3.48
CA LYS A 161 -11.32 -33.22 -3.08
C LYS A 161 -10.54 -32.62 -4.24
N MET A 162 -10.69 -31.29 -4.43
CA MET A 162 -9.86 -30.50 -5.31
C MET A 162 -8.99 -29.55 -4.43
N PRO A 163 -7.66 -29.65 -4.53
CA PRO A 163 -6.78 -28.80 -3.75
C PRO A 163 -6.84 -27.34 -4.23
N PRO A 164 -6.56 -26.35 -3.36
CA PRO A 164 -6.42 -24.96 -3.77
C PRO A 164 -5.20 -24.76 -4.66
N ALA A 165 -5.23 -23.71 -5.50
CA ALA A 165 -4.10 -23.29 -6.29
C ALA A 165 -2.95 -22.79 -5.38
N LYS A 166 -1.72 -23.03 -5.80
CA LYS A 166 -0.51 -22.52 -5.16
C LYS A 166 -0.01 -21.31 -5.95
N VAL A 167 -0.04 -20.15 -5.32
CA VAL A 167 0.43 -18.90 -5.91
C VAL A 167 1.75 -18.48 -5.28
N TYR A 168 2.75 -18.22 -6.09
CA TYR A 168 4.04 -17.71 -5.66
C TYR A 168 4.26 -16.30 -6.21
N VAL A 169 4.53 -15.33 -5.31
CA VAL A 169 4.74 -13.92 -5.68
C VAL A 169 6.20 -13.54 -5.42
N ILE A 170 6.90 -13.09 -6.45
CA ILE A 170 8.28 -12.60 -6.37
C ILE A 170 8.26 -11.08 -6.37
N GLY A 171 8.57 -10.50 -5.22
CA GLY A 171 8.48 -9.08 -4.89
C GLY A 171 7.22 -8.74 -4.10
N ALA A 172 7.39 -8.32 -2.86
CA ALA A 172 6.33 -7.89 -1.93
C ALA A 172 6.25 -6.36 -1.81
N GLY A 173 6.39 -5.64 -2.93
CA GLY A 173 6.06 -4.22 -3.03
C GLY A 173 4.53 -4.01 -3.10
N VAL A 174 4.11 -2.79 -3.44
CA VAL A 174 2.67 -2.45 -3.50
C VAL A 174 1.89 -3.40 -4.44
N ALA A 175 2.43 -3.68 -5.64
CA ALA A 175 1.83 -4.61 -6.58
C ALA A 175 1.80 -6.05 -6.05
N GLY A 176 2.91 -6.51 -5.46
CA GLY A 176 3.02 -7.86 -4.91
C GLY A 176 2.06 -8.08 -3.73
N LEU A 177 1.99 -7.13 -2.80
CA LEU A 177 1.04 -7.21 -1.68
C LEU A 177 -0.41 -7.19 -2.16
N ALA A 178 -0.76 -6.40 -3.19
CA ALA A 178 -2.08 -6.43 -3.78
C ALA A 178 -2.39 -7.78 -4.45
N ALA A 179 -1.42 -8.38 -5.15
CA ALA A 179 -1.53 -9.72 -5.72
C ALA A 179 -1.70 -10.79 -4.63
N ILE A 180 -0.90 -10.74 -3.56
CA ILE A 180 -0.99 -11.64 -2.39
C ILE A 180 -2.40 -11.58 -1.78
N GLY A 181 -2.88 -10.38 -1.44
CA GLY A 181 -4.20 -10.20 -0.84
C GLY A 181 -5.33 -10.69 -1.74
N THR A 182 -5.23 -10.45 -3.05
CA THR A 182 -6.21 -10.91 -4.02
C THR A 182 -6.23 -12.43 -4.13
N ALA A 183 -5.08 -13.05 -4.30
CA ALA A 183 -4.97 -14.52 -4.41
C ALA A 183 -5.45 -15.23 -3.13
N ASN A 184 -5.10 -14.68 -1.97
CA ASN A 184 -5.56 -15.20 -0.68
C ASN A 184 -7.09 -15.05 -0.55
N SER A 185 -7.67 -13.91 -0.94
CA SER A 185 -9.12 -13.70 -0.94
C SER A 185 -9.87 -14.67 -1.88
N MET A 186 -9.22 -15.13 -2.94
CA MET A 186 -9.74 -16.15 -3.85
C MET A 186 -9.56 -17.58 -3.32
N GLY A 187 -8.93 -17.76 -2.15
CA GLY A 187 -8.75 -19.04 -1.47
C GLY A 187 -7.54 -19.84 -1.94
N ALA A 188 -6.58 -19.22 -2.59
CA ALA A 188 -5.30 -19.85 -2.94
C ALA A 188 -4.38 -19.99 -1.72
N VAL A 189 -3.45 -20.93 -1.78
CA VAL A 189 -2.30 -20.99 -0.86
C VAL A 189 -1.20 -20.10 -1.43
N VAL A 190 -0.89 -19.01 -0.72
CA VAL A 190 0.02 -17.99 -1.21
C VAL A 190 1.36 -18.03 -0.50
N GLN A 191 2.44 -18.02 -1.27
CA GLN A 191 3.81 -17.84 -0.80
C GLN A 191 4.41 -16.61 -1.49
N ALA A 192 5.30 -15.91 -0.80
CA ALA A 192 5.96 -14.75 -1.40
C ALA A 192 7.41 -14.62 -0.93
N THR A 193 8.24 -14.04 -1.79
CA THR A 193 9.65 -13.71 -1.49
C THR A 193 9.89 -12.24 -1.82
N ASP A 194 10.64 -11.55 -0.96
CA ASP A 194 11.20 -10.22 -1.24
C ASP A 194 12.66 -10.19 -0.80
N VAL A 195 13.46 -9.38 -1.47
CA VAL A 195 14.88 -9.19 -1.11
C VAL A 195 15.06 -8.43 0.21
N ARG A 196 14.02 -7.67 0.62
CA ARG A 196 13.96 -6.95 1.88
C ARG A 196 13.36 -7.85 2.96
N ALA A 197 14.14 -8.20 3.97
CA ALA A 197 13.66 -8.99 5.10
C ALA A 197 12.46 -8.32 5.84
N ALA A 198 12.42 -6.98 5.86
CA ALA A 198 11.32 -6.21 6.45
C ALA A 198 9.96 -6.43 5.77
N ALA A 199 9.91 -6.99 4.55
CA ALA A 199 8.67 -7.32 3.86
C ALA A 199 7.96 -8.57 4.44
N ALA A 200 8.67 -9.38 5.23
CA ALA A 200 8.13 -10.63 5.80
C ALA A 200 6.85 -10.38 6.63
N GLU A 201 6.90 -9.41 7.55
CA GLU A 201 5.75 -9.06 8.39
C GLU A 201 4.53 -8.62 7.56
N GLN A 202 4.78 -7.85 6.47
CA GLN A 202 3.71 -7.41 5.58
C GLN A 202 3.07 -8.59 4.82
N VAL A 203 3.89 -9.52 4.31
CA VAL A 203 3.43 -10.74 3.62
C VAL A 203 2.59 -11.61 4.57
N GLU A 204 3.09 -11.85 5.76
CA GLU A 204 2.40 -12.68 6.77
C GLU A 204 1.09 -12.03 7.24
N SER A 205 1.07 -10.71 7.39
CA SER A 205 -0.15 -9.96 7.74
C SER A 205 -1.24 -10.06 6.67
N MET A 206 -0.85 -10.31 5.40
CA MET A 206 -1.79 -10.57 4.29
C MET A 206 -2.24 -12.03 4.19
N GLY A 207 -1.83 -12.89 5.13
CA GLY A 207 -2.20 -14.31 5.19
C GLY A 207 -1.39 -15.21 4.25
N ALA A 208 -0.22 -14.76 3.78
CA ALA A 208 0.69 -15.54 2.96
C ALA A 208 1.91 -16.02 3.77
N THR A 209 2.61 -17.03 3.26
CA THR A 209 3.86 -17.50 3.86
C THR A 209 5.04 -16.78 3.21
N PHE A 210 5.88 -16.15 4.02
CA PHE A 210 7.12 -15.56 3.52
C PHE A 210 8.21 -16.62 3.36
N VAL A 211 8.84 -16.67 2.18
CA VAL A 211 9.95 -17.57 1.87
C VAL A 211 11.22 -16.72 1.76
N ALA A 212 12.09 -16.82 2.77
CA ALA A 212 13.31 -16.04 2.83
C ALA A 212 14.36 -16.52 1.83
N ILE A 213 15.09 -15.60 1.20
CA ILE A 213 16.27 -15.91 0.40
C ILE A 213 17.37 -16.37 1.37
N PRO A 214 18.01 -17.53 1.15
CA PRO A 214 19.04 -18.07 2.04
C PRO A 214 20.38 -17.33 1.86
N ALA A 215 20.40 -16.03 2.17
CA ALA A 215 21.58 -15.18 2.11
C ALA A 215 21.43 -14.01 3.09
N PRO A 216 22.53 -13.43 3.63
CA PRO A 216 22.44 -12.29 4.53
C PRO A 216 21.74 -11.11 3.87
N ALA A 217 20.71 -10.58 4.51
CA ALA A 217 20.00 -9.40 4.04
C ALA A 217 20.91 -8.16 4.15
N GLN A 218 20.98 -7.34 3.09
CA GLN A 218 21.55 -6.00 3.17
C GLN A 218 20.41 -5.00 3.34
N GLU A 219 20.45 -4.22 4.41
CA GLU A 219 19.49 -3.15 4.65
C GLU A 219 19.80 -1.95 3.75
N SER A 220 18.79 -1.42 3.08
CA SER A 220 18.83 -0.18 2.30
C SER A 220 18.09 0.92 3.07
N SER A 221 18.68 2.13 3.12
CA SER A 221 18.10 3.28 3.82
C SER A 221 17.01 4.02 3.02
N ASP A 222 16.83 3.71 1.74
CA ASP A 222 15.95 4.44 0.81
C ASP A 222 14.65 3.70 0.42
N GLY A 223 14.40 2.54 1.04
CA GLY A 223 13.19 1.74 0.81
C GLY A 223 13.14 0.98 -0.53
N TYR A 224 14.18 1.09 -1.37
CA TYR A 224 14.38 0.25 -2.54
C TYR A 224 15.25 -0.96 -2.20
N ALA A 225 15.06 -2.05 -2.96
CA ALA A 225 15.98 -3.16 -2.91
C ALA A 225 17.37 -2.70 -3.40
N ARG A 226 18.41 -2.94 -2.59
CA ARG A 226 19.80 -2.70 -3.00
C ARG A 226 20.21 -3.75 -4.02
N GLU A 227 21.16 -3.44 -4.89
CA GLU A 227 21.76 -4.44 -5.78
C GLU A 227 22.30 -5.60 -4.94
N MET A 228 21.84 -6.82 -5.26
CA MET A 228 22.30 -8.04 -4.61
C MET A 228 23.76 -8.33 -4.98
N SER A 229 24.53 -8.89 -4.07
CA SER A 229 25.82 -9.49 -4.45
C SER A 229 25.59 -10.66 -5.41
N GLU A 230 26.62 -11.04 -6.18
CA GLU A 230 26.50 -12.17 -7.12
C GLU A 230 26.06 -13.48 -6.44
N ASP A 231 26.53 -13.73 -5.22
CA ASP A 231 26.17 -14.93 -4.47
C ASP A 231 24.70 -14.87 -3.98
N GLN A 232 24.23 -13.68 -3.58
CA GLN A 232 22.83 -13.47 -3.24
C GLN A 232 21.93 -13.63 -4.47
N ALA A 233 22.32 -13.10 -5.62
CA ALA A 233 21.58 -13.24 -6.85
C ALA A 233 21.47 -14.71 -7.31
N LYS A 234 22.57 -15.48 -7.20
CA LYS A 234 22.57 -16.93 -7.47
C LYS A 234 21.68 -17.71 -6.50
N ALA A 235 21.73 -17.39 -5.20
CA ALA A 235 20.88 -18.02 -4.20
C ALA A 235 19.39 -17.70 -4.43
N ALA A 236 19.08 -16.45 -4.79
CA ALA A 236 17.73 -16.03 -5.13
C ALA A 236 17.19 -16.75 -6.36
N LEU A 237 17.95 -16.84 -7.46
CA LEU A 237 17.55 -17.54 -8.68
C LEU A 237 17.28 -19.03 -8.42
N ARG A 238 18.09 -19.70 -7.60
CA ARG A 238 17.84 -21.10 -7.20
C ARG A 238 16.53 -21.24 -6.43
N LEU A 239 16.28 -20.34 -5.47
CA LEU A 239 15.03 -20.32 -4.71
C LEU A 239 13.83 -20.08 -5.63
N TYR A 240 13.91 -19.10 -6.53
CA TYR A 240 12.83 -18.80 -7.49
C TYR A 240 12.52 -19.98 -8.38
N THR A 241 13.55 -20.69 -8.87
CA THR A 241 13.41 -21.90 -9.70
C THR A 241 12.71 -23.01 -8.91
N GLU A 242 13.12 -23.27 -7.68
CA GLU A 242 12.51 -24.29 -6.81
C GLU A 242 11.04 -23.99 -6.52
N GLN A 243 10.75 -22.75 -6.11
CA GLN A 243 9.40 -22.33 -5.77
C GLN A 243 8.47 -22.28 -6.99
N ALA A 244 8.98 -21.85 -8.16
CA ALA A 244 8.22 -21.85 -9.41
C ALA A 244 7.83 -23.27 -9.85
N GLY A 245 8.73 -24.26 -9.71
CA GLY A 245 8.42 -25.66 -10.00
C GLY A 245 7.32 -26.27 -9.09
N ALA A 246 7.19 -25.76 -7.87
CA ALA A 246 6.15 -26.18 -6.92
C ALA A 246 4.83 -25.42 -7.08
N ALA A 247 4.86 -24.21 -7.64
CA ALA A 247 3.71 -23.34 -7.83
C ALA A 247 2.83 -23.75 -9.02
N ASP A 248 1.59 -23.29 -8.99
CA ASP A 248 0.65 -23.36 -10.10
C ASP A 248 0.60 -22.01 -10.83
N ILE A 249 0.80 -20.93 -10.10
CA ILE A 249 0.82 -19.55 -10.61
C ILE A 249 2.03 -18.83 -10.02
N VAL A 250 2.78 -18.12 -10.85
CA VAL A 250 3.88 -17.24 -10.43
C VAL A 250 3.59 -15.82 -10.89
N VAL A 251 3.73 -14.85 -9.98
CA VAL A 251 3.61 -13.42 -10.29
C VAL A 251 4.94 -12.75 -9.97
N THR A 252 5.54 -12.08 -10.97
CA THR A 252 6.78 -11.32 -10.80
C THR A 252 6.50 -9.83 -10.86
N THR A 253 7.04 -9.08 -9.90
CA THR A 253 6.74 -7.65 -9.74
C THR A 253 7.98 -6.77 -9.64
N ALA A 254 9.19 -7.34 -9.83
CA ALA A 254 10.42 -6.59 -9.63
C ALA A 254 10.67 -5.60 -10.77
N GLN A 255 10.61 -4.32 -10.45
CA GLN A 255 10.86 -3.23 -11.38
C GLN A 255 11.83 -2.23 -10.76
N ILE A 256 12.86 -1.85 -11.50
CA ILE A 256 13.83 -0.84 -11.10
C ILE A 256 13.58 0.40 -11.97
N PRO A 257 13.17 1.54 -11.39
CA PRO A 257 12.90 2.74 -12.17
C PRO A 257 14.12 3.18 -13.00
N GLY A 258 13.92 3.36 -14.31
CA GLY A 258 14.96 3.81 -15.24
C GLY A 258 15.99 2.73 -15.64
N ARG A 259 15.79 1.48 -15.25
CA ARG A 259 16.65 0.34 -15.65
C ARG A 259 15.81 -0.82 -16.18
N PRO A 260 16.39 -1.72 -16.98
CA PRO A 260 15.74 -2.96 -17.37
C PRO A 260 15.30 -3.77 -16.13
N ALA A 261 14.19 -4.50 -16.26
CA ALA A 261 13.72 -5.39 -15.20
C ALA A 261 14.76 -6.49 -14.91
N PRO A 262 15.02 -6.84 -13.64
CA PRO A 262 15.94 -7.90 -13.30
C PRO A 262 15.38 -9.26 -13.72
N LEU A 263 16.24 -10.16 -14.19
CA LEU A 263 15.87 -11.53 -14.49
C LEU A 263 15.60 -12.30 -13.19
N LEU A 264 14.40 -12.86 -13.04
CA LEU A 264 13.98 -13.65 -11.88
C LEU A 264 13.68 -15.11 -12.23
N LEU A 265 13.14 -15.36 -13.43
CA LEU A 265 12.79 -16.68 -13.93
C LEU A 265 13.52 -16.95 -15.25
N THR A 266 14.43 -17.89 -15.21
CA THR A 266 15.14 -18.36 -16.41
C THR A 266 14.26 -19.31 -17.24
N ALA A 267 14.64 -19.54 -18.49
CA ALA A 267 13.99 -20.55 -19.34
C ALA A 267 14.00 -21.95 -18.69
N GLU A 268 15.06 -22.29 -17.95
CA GLU A 268 15.17 -23.53 -17.18
C GLU A 268 14.12 -23.60 -16.06
N ALA A 269 13.93 -22.49 -15.32
CA ALA A 269 12.91 -22.41 -14.29
C ALA A 269 11.50 -22.64 -14.86
N VAL A 270 11.20 -22.04 -16.02
CA VAL A 270 9.92 -22.23 -16.72
C VAL A 270 9.76 -23.66 -17.22
N ALA A 271 10.82 -24.28 -17.76
CA ALA A 271 10.78 -25.68 -18.19
C ALA A 271 10.53 -26.67 -17.05
N GLY A 272 10.91 -26.29 -15.81
CA GLY A 272 10.64 -27.07 -14.59
C GLY A 272 9.24 -26.92 -14.02
N MET A 273 8.41 -26.01 -14.54
CA MET A 273 7.05 -25.81 -14.08
C MET A 273 6.08 -26.87 -14.64
N LYS A 274 4.96 -27.05 -13.93
CA LYS A 274 3.92 -28.02 -14.34
C LYS A 274 3.18 -27.53 -15.58
N PRO A 275 2.77 -28.43 -16.51
CA PRO A 275 1.87 -28.07 -17.60
C PRO A 275 0.56 -27.45 -17.08
N GLY A 276 0.11 -26.36 -17.72
CA GLY A 276 -1.05 -25.59 -17.31
C GLY A 276 -0.78 -24.60 -16.16
N SER A 277 0.48 -24.43 -15.73
CA SER A 277 0.87 -23.33 -14.85
C SER A 277 0.86 -22.00 -15.59
N VAL A 278 0.72 -20.90 -14.82
CA VAL A 278 0.66 -19.54 -15.36
C VAL A 278 1.73 -18.67 -14.73
N ILE A 279 2.41 -17.88 -15.54
CA ILE A 279 3.30 -16.79 -15.10
C ILE A 279 2.66 -15.47 -15.49
N VAL A 280 2.61 -14.52 -14.58
CA VAL A 280 2.29 -13.11 -14.88
C VAL A 280 3.52 -12.28 -14.60
N ASP A 281 4.16 -11.85 -15.67
CA ASP A 281 5.33 -10.96 -15.61
C ASP A 281 4.88 -9.51 -15.75
N MET A 282 4.70 -8.84 -14.62
CA MET A 282 4.19 -7.47 -14.57
C MET A 282 5.20 -6.43 -15.05
N ALA A 283 6.49 -6.78 -15.05
CA ALA A 283 7.57 -5.91 -15.51
C ALA A 283 7.90 -6.09 -16.99
N GLY A 284 7.44 -7.18 -17.61
CA GLY A 284 7.69 -7.51 -19.01
C GLY A 284 9.14 -7.91 -19.30
N GLY A 285 9.91 -8.35 -18.29
CA GLY A 285 11.32 -8.73 -18.43
C GLY A 285 11.87 -9.47 -17.20
N ASN A 286 11.03 -9.84 -16.24
CA ASN A 286 11.44 -10.66 -15.10
C ASN A 286 11.52 -12.14 -15.46
N CYS A 287 10.81 -12.60 -16.48
CA CYS A 287 10.91 -13.95 -17.01
C CYS A 287 11.58 -13.89 -18.39
N GLU A 288 12.59 -14.74 -18.59
CA GLU A 288 13.40 -14.78 -19.81
C GLU A 288 12.57 -15.00 -21.08
N LEU A 289 11.48 -15.76 -20.97
CA LEU A 289 10.62 -16.11 -22.11
C LEU A 289 9.46 -15.12 -22.30
N THR A 290 9.34 -14.07 -21.50
CA THR A 290 8.26 -13.10 -21.63
C THR A 290 8.38 -12.31 -22.93
N VAL A 291 7.27 -12.21 -23.66
CA VAL A 291 7.11 -11.27 -24.76
C VAL A 291 6.23 -10.10 -24.27
N PRO A 292 6.79 -8.87 -24.10
CA PRO A 292 6.04 -7.76 -23.58
C PRO A 292 4.75 -7.48 -24.38
N GLY A 293 3.65 -7.26 -23.67
CA GLY A 293 2.33 -7.00 -24.26
C GLY A 293 1.58 -8.22 -24.78
N GLN A 294 2.16 -9.42 -24.73
CA GLN A 294 1.58 -10.64 -25.29
C GLN A 294 1.32 -11.72 -24.24
N VAL A 295 0.49 -12.68 -24.61
CA VAL A 295 0.31 -13.95 -23.91
C VAL A 295 0.85 -15.04 -24.81
N ILE A 296 1.78 -15.83 -24.29
CA ILE A 296 2.38 -16.96 -25.00
C ILE A 296 2.22 -18.25 -24.19
N THR A 297 2.23 -19.39 -24.84
CA THR A 297 2.29 -20.70 -24.20
C THR A 297 3.57 -21.41 -24.66
N THR A 298 4.33 -21.91 -23.70
CA THR A 298 5.58 -22.63 -23.95
C THR A 298 5.33 -24.08 -24.36
N ASP A 299 6.34 -24.76 -24.89
CA ASP A 299 6.24 -26.17 -25.35
C ASP A 299 5.84 -27.14 -24.22
N ASN A 300 6.23 -26.84 -22.97
CA ASN A 300 5.80 -27.61 -21.80
C ASN A 300 4.41 -27.20 -21.24
N GLY A 301 3.68 -26.33 -21.95
CA GLY A 301 2.31 -25.95 -21.61
C GLY A 301 2.19 -24.92 -20.48
N VAL A 302 3.21 -24.12 -20.22
CA VAL A 302 3.15 -22.97 -19.29
C VAL A 302 2.69 -21.72 -20.03
N THR A 303 1.65 -21.04 -19.52
CA THR A 303 1.18 -19.78 -20.09
C THR A 303 1.90 -18.60 -19.44
N ILE A 304 2.51 -17.72 -20.26
CA ILE A 304 3.21 -16.52 -19.78
C ILE A 304 2.43 -15.30 -20.25
N ILE A 305 1.99 -14.48 -19.30
CA ILE A 305 1.27 -13.24 -19.51
C ILE A 305 2.24 -12.08 -19.30
N GLY A 306 2.62 -11.41 -20.39
CA GLY A 306 3.57 -10.29 -20.42
C GLY A 306 2.89 -8.91 -20.48
N TYR A 307 1.68 -8.75 -19.98
CA TYR A 307 0.98 -7.47 -20.00
C TYR A 307 1.66 -6.44 -19.08
N THR A 308 2.12 -5.34 -19.65
CA THR A 308 2.79 -4.25 -18.92
C THR A 308 1.83 -3.14 -18.46
N ASP A 309 0.61 -3.09 -19.01
CA ASP A 309 -0.44 -2.13 -18.63
C ASP A 309 -1.64 -2.82 -17.97
N LEU A 310 -1.38 -3.50 -16.86
CA LEU A 310 -2.43 -4.19 -16.11
C LEU A 310 -3.40 -3.22 -15.43
N ALA A 311 -2.95 -2.03 -15.02
CA ALA A 311 -3.82 -1.02 -14.44
C ALA A 311 -4.83 -0.46 -15.46
N GLY A 312 -4.42 -0.30 -16.72
CA GLY A 312 -5.28 0.13 -17.82
C GLY A 312 -6.42 -0.83 -18.13
N ARG A 313 -6.31 -2.10 -17.71
CA ARG A 313 -7.37 -3.11 -17.82
C ARG A 313 -8.48 -2.99 -16.78
N LEU A 314 -8.38 -1.99 -15.89
CA LEU A 314 -9.41 -1.55 -14.93
C LEU A 314 -9.57 -0.02 -15.02
N PRO A 315 -9.94 0.50 -16.21
CA PRO A 315 -9.80 1.92 -16.54
C PRO A 315 -10.59 2.83 -15.60
N GLY A 316 -11.78 2.44 -15.17
CA GLY A 316 -12.60 3.26 -14.27
C GLY A 316 -11.93 3.51 -12.93
N GLN A 317 -11.50 2.45 -12.22
CA GLN A 317 -10.86 2.56 -10.92
C GLN A 317 -9.46 3.18 -11.00
N ALA A 318 -8.69 2.83 -12.03
CA ALA A 318 -7.36 3.39 -12.24
C ALA A 318 -7.43 4.91 -12.49
N SER A 319 -8.35 5.38 -13.33
CA SER A 319 -8.61 6.80 -13.56
C SER A 319 -9.07 7.51 -12.28
N GLN A 320 -9.92 6.86 -11.48
CA GLN A 320 -10.39 7.42 -10.21
C GLN A 320 -9.23 7.64 -9.22
N LEU A 321 -8.31 6.67 -9.07
CA LEU A 321 -7.14 6.82 -8.18
C LEU A 321 -6.14 7.84 -8.73
N TYR A 322 -5.87 7.81 -10.04
CA TYR A 322 -4.99 8.78 -10.67
C TYR A 322 -5.51 10.21 -10.49
N GLY A 323 -6.79 10.45 -10.82
CA GLY A 323 -7.43 11.74 -10.61
C GLY A 323 -7.43 12.18 -9.14
N GLN A 324 -7.57 11.23 -8.18
CA GLN A 324 -7.48 11.55 -6.77
C GLN A 324 -6.05 11.95 -6.36
N ASN A 325 -5.01 11.33 -6.94
CA ASN A 325 -3.62 11.76 -6.72
C ASN A 325 -3.41 13.21 -7.21
N ILE A 326 -3.95 13.56 -8.39
CA ILE A 326 -3.95 14.95 -8.91
C ILE A 326 -4.68 15.92 -7.97
N VAL A 327 -5.88 15.54 -7.51
CA VAL A 327 -6.64 16.35 -6.53
C VAL A 327 -5.83 16.59 -5.25
N ASN A 328 -5.13 15.58 -4.75
CA ASN A 328 -4.31 15.71 -3.54
C ASN A 328 -3.11 16.64 -3.76
N LEU A 329 -2.47 16.57 -4.93
CA LEU A 329 -1.43 17.51 -5.31
C LEU A 329 -1.97 18.94 -5.40
N LEU A 330 -3.08 19.14 -6.11
CA LEU A 330 -3.65 20.48 -6.26
C LEU A 330 -4.17 21.05 -4.94
N LYS A 331 -4.61 20.23 -3.98
CA LYS A 331 -4.90 20.69 -2.61
C LYS A 331 -3.66 21.26 -1.90
N LEU A 332 -2.50 20.64 -2.10
CA LEU A 332 -1.22 21.14 -1.57
C LEU A 332 -0.84 22.47 -2.23
N MET A 333 -1.03 22.56 -3.55
CA MET A 333 -0.61 23.72 -4.35
C MET A 333 -1.66 24.84 -4.42
N THR A 334 -2.85 24.68 -3.80
CA THR A 334 -3.93 25.68 -3.77
C THR A 334 -4.38 25.93 -2.33
N PRO A 335 -3.54 26.49 -1.47
CA PRO A 335 -3.83 26.68 -0.05
C PRO A 335 -5.05 27.60 0.18
N GLY A 336 -5.29 28.56 -0.70
CA GLY A 336 -6.45 29.49 -0.66
C GLY A 336 -7.77 28.85 -1.10
N LYS A 337 -7.76 27.68 -1.74
CA LYS A 337 -8.94 27.06 -2.38
C LYS A 337 -9.67 28.02 -3.35
N ASP A 338 -8.92 28.87 -3.99
CA ASP A 338 -9.35 29.98 -4.87
C ASP A 338 -9.12 29.67 -6.37
N GLY A 339 -8.75 28.43 -6.69
CA GLY A 339 -8.43 28.01 -8.04
C GLY A 339 -7.13 28.62 -8.58
N GLN A 340 -6.23 29.07 -7.70
CA GLN A 340 -4.92 29.59 -8.07
C GLN A 340 -3.81 28.65 -7.59
N ILE A 341 -3.00 28.16 -8.54
CA ILE A 341 -1.87 27.29 -8.21
C ILE A 341 -0.68 28.12 -7.70
N VAL A 342 -0.07 27.68 -6.60
CA VAL A 342 1.10 28.30 -5.99
C VAL A 342 2.29 27.35 -6.04
N PHE A 343 3.38 27.77 -6.72
CA PHE A 343 4.63 27.02 -6.76
C PHE A 343 5.52 27.40 -5.57
N ASN A 344 5.27 26.76 -4.42
CA ASN A 344 6.16 26.89 -3.27
C ASN A 344 7.36 25.93 -3.42
N LEU A 345 8.42 26.37 -4.08
CA LEU A 345 9.63 25.56 -4.29
C LEU A 345 10.44 25.30 -3.00
N ASN A 346 10.07 25.90 -1.86
CA ASN A 346 10.63 25.53 -0.55
C ASN A 346 9.95 24.28 0.04
N ASP A 347 8.78 23.88 -0.48
CA ASP A 347 8.16 22.61 -0.14
C ASP A 347 8.89 21.48 -0.89
N GLU A 348 9.38 20.48 -0.14
CA GLU A 348 10.18 19.39 -0.70
C GLU A 348 9.40 18.53 -1.72
N ILE A 349 8.07 18.40 -1.58
CA ILE A 349 7.24 17.67 -2.54
C ILE A 349 7.15 18.46 -3.84
N VAL A 350 6.72 19.74 -3.75
CA VAL A 350 6.55 20.60 -4.91
C VAL A 350 7.88 20.75 -5.66
N ARG A 351 9.00 20.93 -4.92
CA ARG A 351 10.34 21.05 -5.51
C ARG A 351 10.78 19.78 -6.22
N SER A 352 10.46 18.61 -5.65
CA SER A 352 10.88 17.31 -6.21
C SER A 352 10.18 16.96 -7.51
N ILE A 353 8.91 17.33 -7.65
CA ILE A 353 8.09 16.98 -8.81
C ILE A 353 8.08 18.06 -9.90
N THR A 354 8.46 19.30 -9.57
CA THR A 354 8.53 20.38 -10.55
C THR A 354 9.84 20.26 -11.33
N ILE A 355 9.76 19.84 -12.59
CA ILE A 355 10.93 19.60 -13.43
C ILE A 355 11.32 20.81 -14.29
N ALA A 356 10.35 21.69 -14.58
CA ALA A 356 10.57 22.96 -15.27
C ALA A 356 9.61 24.03 -14.72
N HIS A 357 10.05 25.27 -14.53
CA HIS A 357 9.22 26.39 -14.10
C HIS A 357 9.83 27.73 -14.55
N GLN A 358 9.01 28.61 -15.15
CA GLN A 358 9.42 29.95 -15.59
C GLN A 358 10.71 29.96 -16.44
N LYS A 359 10.82 29.05 -17.40
CA LYS A 359 11.98 28.83 -18.28
C LYS A 359 13.21 28.18 -17.62
N ASP A 360 13.18 27.94 -16.31
CA ASP A 360 14.25 27.25 -15.60
C ASP A 360 14.03 25.74 -15.61
N VAL A 361 15.12 25.00 -15.84
CA VAL A 361 15.18 23.54 -15.66
C VAL A 361 15.46 23.26 -14.18
N LEU A 362 14.56 22.60 -13.50
CA LEU A 362 14.65 22.30 -12.07
C LEU A 362 15.01 20.84 -11.76
N TRP A 363 15.17 20.01 -12.78
CA TRP A 363 15.59 18.62 -12.64
C TRP A 363 17.12 18.47 -12.79
N PRO A 364 17.81 17.65 -11.97
CA PRO A 364 17.28 16.89 -10.83
C PRO A 364 17.00 17.77 -9.59
N PRO A 365 16.07 17.32 -8.70
CA PRO A 365 15.82 18.02 -7.45
C PRO A 365 17.01 17.86 -6.49
N PRO A 366 17.18 18.76 -5.50
CA PRO A 366 18.13 18.56 -4.41
C PRO A 366 17.84 17.25 -3.66
N PRO A 367 18.86 16.57 -3.13
CA PRO A 367 18.67 15.38 -2.31
C PRO A 367 17.76 15.69 -1.11
N ILE A 368 16.71 14.88 -0.91
CA ILE A 368 15.89 14.95 0.30
C ILE A 368 16.61 14.14 1.38
N ALA A 369 16.84 14.75 2.55
CA ALA A 369 17.29 14.00 3.72
C ALA A 369 16.11 13.12 4.19
N VAL A 370 16.11 11.84 3.83
CA VAL A 370 15.15 10.86 4.29
C VAL A 370 15.42 10.65 5.79
N SER A 371 14.60 11.28 6.65
CA SER A 371 14.58 10.95 8.07
C SER A 371 14.15 9.49 8.17
N ALA A 372 15.04 8.66 8.67
CA ALA A 372 14.72 7.27 8.99
C ALA A 372 13.45 7.30 9.86
N ALA A 373 12.44 6.55 9.45
CA ALA A 373 11.19 6.43 10.20
C ALA A 373 11.51 6.07 11.65
N PRO A 374 11.02 6.84 12.65
CA PRO A 374 11.23 6.49 14.04
C PRO A 374 10.51 5.17 14.30
N ALA A 375 11.29 4.14 14.61
CA ALA A 375 10.78 2.98 15.29
C ALA A 375 10.05 3.48 16.55
N GLY A 376 8.74 3.17 16.64
CA GLY A 376 7.90 3.60 17.74
C GLY A 376 8.52 3.30 19.09
N GLY A 377 8.83 4.33 19.82
CA GLY A 377 9.30 4.28 21.20
C GLY A 377 8.64 5.39 21.99
N ALA A 378 7.74 5.00 22.85
CA ALA A 378 7.15 5.86 23.85
C ALA A 378 8.15 6.23 24.94
N GLY A 379 8.17 7.51 25.38
CA GLY A 379 8.36 7.83 26.79
C GLY A 379 9.61 8.58 27.20
N ALA A 380 9.45 9.88 27.38
CA ALA A 380 9.82 10.74 28.51
C ALA A 380 11.26 10.78 29.07
N GLY A 381 11.86 11.95 28.99
CA GLY A 381 12.33 12.71 30.17
C GLY A 381 13.83 12.67 30.50
N GLY A 382 14.48 13.83 30.46
CA GLY A 382 15.51 14.18 31.42
C GLY A 382 16.91 14.53 30.88
N ALA A 383 17.09 15.79 30.71
CA ALA A 383 18.26 16.67 30.94
C ALA A 383 19.68 16.14 31.17
N GLY A 384 20.65 16.73 30.50
CA GLY A 384 21.86 17.29 31.11
C GLY A 384 23.20 16.65 30.76
N GLY A 385 24.11 17.42 30.18
CA GLY A 385 25.52 17.29 30.51
C GLY A 385 26.49 17.05 29.36
N SER A 386 27.14 18.10 28.98
CA SER A 386 28.36 18.34 28.21
C SER A 386 29.55 17.41 28.50
N GLY A 387 30.41 17.22 27.49
CA GLY A 387 31.81 16.84 27.71
C GLY A 387 32.53 16.23 26.52
N SER A 388 33.48 16.98 26.03
CA SER A 388 34.36 16.84 24.89
C SER A 388 35.44 15.78 24.97
N ALA A 389 36.01 15.47 23.80
CA ALA A 389 37.42 15.31 23.45
C ALA A 389 38.05 13.91 23.31
N SER A 390 38.42 13.66 22.07
CA SER A 390 39.74 13.23 21.54
C SER A 390 40.36 11.89 21.92
N GLY A 391 40.85 11.17 20.87
CA GLY A 391 42.15 10.55 20.90
C GLY A 391 42.27 9.11 20.39
N ALA A 392 42.67 8.98 19.15
CA ALA A 392 43.61 8.06 18.54
C ALA A 392 44.01 6.70 19.20
N GLY A 393 44.12 5.68 18.34
CA GLY A 393 45.05 4.57 18.52
C GLY A 393 44.55 3.19 18.12
N VAL A 394 44.93 2.69 16.92
CA VAL A 394 44.98 1.25 16.56
C VAL A 394 46.32 0.69 17.09
N PRO A 395 46.60 -0.63 17.40
CA PRO A 395 46.36 -1.76 16.49
C PRO A 395 46.03 -3.14 17.15
N ALA A 396 45.51 -4.00 16.30
CA ALA A 396 45.67 -5.47 16.11
C ALA A 396 45.86 -6.44 17.33
N SER A 397 45.04 -7.48 17.41
CA SER A 397 45.37 -8.86 17.04
C SER A 397 44.37 -9.90 17.60
N LEU A 398 43.96 -10.81 16.71
CA LEU A 398 43.74 -12.27 16.86
C LEU A 398 42.97 -12.82 18.09
N GLY A 399 41.88 -13.52 17.79
CA GLY A 399 41.36 -14.56 18.69
C GLY A 399 39.88 -14.82 18.46
N ALA A 400 39.58 -15.89 17.73
CA ALA A 400 38.25 -16.40 17.48
C ALA A 400 37.55 -16.85 18.79
N SER A 401 36.32 -16.43 18.96
CA SER A 401 35.27 -17.23 19.60
C SER A 401 33.91 -16.71 19.12
N VAL A 402 33.19 -17.62 18.50
CA VAL A 402 31.81 -17.42 18.03
C VAL A 402 30.91 -17.42 19.26
N ASP A 403 30.54 -16.25 19.74
CA ASP A 403 29.42 -16.10 20.68
C ASP A 403 28.15 -15.81 19.91
N ILE A 404 27.29 -16.81 19.88
CA ILE A 404 25.91 -16.70 19.42
C ILE A 404 25.18 -15.75 20.37
N ALA A 405 25.07 -14.48 20.00
CA ALA A 405 24.28 -13.51 20.75
C ALA A 405 22.80 -13.85 20.67
N ALA A 406 22.22 -14.32 21.76
CA ALA A 406 20.80 -14.50 21.98
C ALA A 406 20.03 -13.17 21.83
N PRO A 407 18.79 -13.17 21.32
CA PRO A 407 18.02 -11.97 21.07
C PRO A 407 17.71 -11.22 22.37
N LYS A 408 18.17 -9.99 22.48
CA LYS A 408 17.89 -9.09 23.60
C LYS A 408 16.43 -8.63 23.52
N GLY A 409 15.54 -9.29 24.23
CA GLY A 409 14.12 -8.87 24.28
C GLY A 409 13.27 -9.70 25.24
N HIS A 410 13.66 -10.92 25.54
CA HIS A 410 12.85 -11.82 26.38
C HIS A 410 13.04 -11.64 27.89
N ALA A 411 14.17 -11.12 28.35
CA ALA A 411 14.45 -11.00 29.78
C ALA A 411 13.53 -9.99 30.49
N ALA A 412 13.27 -8.83 29.92
CA ALA A 412 12.37 -7.84 30.51
C ALA A 412 10.91 -8.32 30.51
N ARG A 413 10.48 -8.96 29.41
CA ARG A 413 9.11 -9.51 29.31
C ARG A 413 8.92 -10.66 30.30
N ASN A 414 9.89 -11.56 30.44
CA ASN A 414 9.83 -12.66 31.37
C ASN A 414 9.89 -12.18 32.83
N PHE A 415 10.59 -11.10 33.11
CA PHE A 415 10.64 -10.47 34.43
C PHE A 415 9.24 -9.90 34.80
N TRP A 416 8.58 -9.16 33.92
CA TRP A 416 7.25 -8.61 34.18
C TRP A 416 6.17 -9.69 34.23
N THR A 417 6.26 -10.74 33.42
CA THR A 417 5.36 -11.89 33.52
C THR A 417 5.57 -12.68 34.81
N GLY A 418 6.80 -12.79 35.29
CA GLY A 418 7.11 -13.38 36.59
C GLY A 418 6.50 -12.58 37.76
N ILE A 419 6.65 -11.26 37.75
CA ILE A 419 6.03 -10.37 38.75
C ILE A 419 4.50 -10.49 38.71
N ALA A 420 3.88 -10.47 37.52
CA ALA A 420 2.45 -10.60 37.40
C ALA A 420 1.94 -11.96 37.91
N ALA A 421 2.68 -13.04 37.66
CA ALA A 421 2.35 -14.36 38.21
C ALA A 421 2.44 -14.41 39.74
N ILE A 422 3.49 -13.84 40.33
CA ILE A 422 3.66 -13.76 41.79
C ILE A 422 2.54 -12.93 42.42
N LEU A 423 2.19 -11.78 41.82
CA LEU A 423 1.09 -10.94 42.31
C LEU A 423 -0.27 -11.66 42.17
N GLY A 424 -0.47 -12.44 41.10
CA GLY A 424 -1.66 -13.27 40.94
C GLY A 424 -1.80 -14.35 41.99
N VAL A 425 -0.69 -15.06 42.31
CA VAL A 425 -0.67 -16.09 43.37
C VAL A 425 -0.88 -15.45 44.75
N ALA A 426 -0.25 -14.30 45.03
CA ALA A 426 -0.43 -13.57 46.28
C ALA A 426 -1.89 -13.09 46.43
N LEU A 427 -2.52 -12.60 45.35
CA LEU A 427 -3.91 -12.20 45.35
C LEU A 427 -4.83 -13.38 45.68
N ILE A 428 -4.60 -14.54 45.07
CA ILE A 428 -5.36 -15.77 45.33
C ILE A 428 -5.19 -16.25 46.79
N ALA A 429 -3.96 -16.15 47.34
CA ALA A 429 -3.68 -16.57 48.68
C ALA A 429 -4.34 -15.71 49.79
N ILE A 430 -4.56 -14.44 49.52
CA ILE A 430 -5.20 -13.47 50.45
C ILE A 430 -6.73 -13.43 50.28
N THR A 431 -7.25 -13.99 49.19
CA THR A 431 -8.68 -13.91 48.83
C THR A 431 -9.53 -14.85 49.71
N PRO A 432 -10.66 -14.38 50.26
CA PRO A 432 -11.60 -15.24 50.96
C PRO A 432 -12.11 -16.37 50.06
N HIS A 433 -12.31 -17.57 50.65
CA HIS A 433 -12.75 -18.76 49.93
C HIS A 433 -14.03 -18.58 49.11
N GLU A 434 -14.92 -17.72 49.55
CA GLU A 434 -16.17 -17.37 48.85
C GLU A 434 -15.96 -16.63 47.53
N MET A 435 -14.84 -15.94 47.36
CA MET A 435 -14.50 -15.17 46.15
C MET A 435 -13.61 -15.94 45.17
N LEU A 436 -13.01 -17.04 45.59
CA LEU A 436 -12.09 -17.83 44.78
C LEU A 436 -12.69 -18.29 43.44
N PRO A 437 -13.97 -18.78 43.39
CA PRO A 437 -14.59 -19.18 42.13
C PRO A 437 -14.67 -18.03 41.11
N TYR A 438 -14.91 -16.81 41.56
CA TYR A 438 -15.01 -15.65 40.64
C TYR A 438 -13.67 -15.29 40.01
N TYR A 439 -12.56 -15.42 40.76
CA TYR A 439 -11.22 -15.19 40.20
C TYR A 439 -10.80 -16.30 39.22
N ILE A 440 -11.19 -17.55 39.48
CA ILE A 440 -10.94 -18.67 38.56
C ILE A 440 -11.68 -18.44 37.23
N VAL A 441 -12.96 -18.06 37.31
CA VAL A 441 -13.76 -17.76 36.12
C VAL A 441 -13.18 -16.57 35.35
N LEU A 442 -12.75 -15.52 36.05
CA LEU A 442 -12.11 -14.36 35.43
C LEU A 442 -10.80 -14.74 34.72
N ALA A 443 -9.93 -15.51 35.38
CA ALA A 443 -8.66 -15.96 34.78
C ALA A 443 -8.93 -16.81 33.53
N LEU A 444 -9.88 -17.75 33.61
CA LEU A 444 -10.25 -18.61 32.47
C LEU A 444 -10.83 -17.77 31.32
N ALA A 445 -11.69 -16.79 31.64
CA ALA A 445 -12.28 -15.90 30.64
C ALA A 445 -11.21 -15.03 29.95
N ILE A 446 -10.20 -14.53 30.66
CA ILE A 446 -9.07 -13.76 30.10
C ILE A 446 -8.26 -14.66 29.16
N VAL A 447 -7.90 -15.87 29.58
CA VAL A 447 -7.13 -16.82 28.75
C VAL A 447 -7.91 -17.20 27.50
N ALA A 448 -9.18 -17.61 27.65
CA ALA A 448 -10.02 -17.97 26.53
C ALA A 448 -10.24 -16.79 25.56
N GLY A 449 -10.50 -15.58 26.09
CA GLY A 449 -10.68 -14.38 25.31
C GLY A 449 -9.43 -14.00 24.52
N PHE A 450 -8.25 -14.11 25.15
CA PHE A 450 -6.98 -13.85 24.47
C PHE A 450 -6.76 -14.82 23.29
N TYR A 451 -6.95 -16.12 23.50
CA TYR A 451 -6.81 -17.12 22.43
C TYR A 451 -7.84 -16.93 21.31
N VAL A 452 -9.07 -16.60 21.64
CA VAL A 452 -10.11 -16.32 20.63
C VAL A 452 -9.73 -15.11 19.80
N ILE A 453 -9.32 -13.99 20.42
CA ILE A 453 -9.02 -12.73 19.71
C ILE A 453 -7.75 -12.88 18.85
N THR A 454 -6.70 -13.52 19.35
CA THR A 454 -5.43 -13.66 18.62
C THR A 454 -5.50 -14.59 17.41
N ASN A 455 -6.47 -15.50 17.37
CA ASN A 455 -6.69 -16.42 16.24
C ASN A 455 -7.76 -15.94 15.24
N VAL A 456 -8.35 -14.76 15.45
CA VAL A 456 -9.30 -14.17 14.48
C VAL A 456 -8.55 -13.42 13.40
N THR A 457 -8.91 -13.64 12.13
CA THR A 457 -8.33 -12.91 10.99
C THR A 457 -8.58 -11.40 11.09
N HIS A 458 -7.63 -10.59 10.66
CA HIS A 458 -7.69 -9.10 10.75
C HIS A 458 -8.95 -8.49 10.12
N SER A 459 -9.49 -9.12 9.07
CA SER A 459 -10.74 -8.70 8.42
C SER A 459 -11.98 -8.81 9.31
N LEU A 460 -11.93 -9.66 10.34
CA LEU A 460 -13.03 -9.87 11.29
C LEU A 460 -12.82 -9.09 12.61
N HIS A 461 -11.66 -8.46 12.83
CA HIS A 461 -11.42 -7.68 14.06
C HIS A 461 -12.43 -6.54 14.23
N THR A 462 -12.78 -5.85 13.14
CA THR A 462 -13.69 -4.71 13.21
C THR A 462 -15.14 -5.12 13.48
N PRO A 463 -15.72 -6.15 12.82
CA PRO A 463 -17.01 -6.71 13.24
C PRO A 463 -16.99 -7.26 14.67
N LEU A 464 -15.89 -7.91 15.09
CA LEU A 464 -15.74 -8.45 16.43
C LEU A 464 -15.69 -7.35 17.51
N MET A 465 -15.04 -6.22 17.24
CA MET A 465 -15.06 -5.04 18.13
C MET A 465 -16.47 -4.50 18.32
N SER A 466 -17.31 -4.58 17.29
CA SER A 466 -18.72 -4.18 17.40
C SER A 466 -19.53 -5.13 18.29
N GLU A 467 -19.34 -6.43 18.15
CA GLU A 467 -19.98 -7.44 18.97
C GLU A 467 -19.50 -7.39 20.44
N THR A 468 -18.21 -7.14 20.68
CA THR A 468 -17.67 -6.98 22.05
C THR A 468 -18.22 -5.73 22.74
N ASN A 469 -18.59 -4.69 22.00
CA ASN A 469 -19.29 -3.53 22.57
C ASN A 469 -20.71 -3.87 23.04
N ALA A 470 -21.39 -4.80 22.39
CA ALA A 470 -22.69 -5.31 22.87
C ALA A 470 -22.56 -6.04 24.23
N ILE A 471 -21.43 -6.74 24.47
CA ILE A 471 -21.13 -7.39 25.76
C ILE A 471 -21.00 -6.34 26.89
N SER A 472 -20.56 -5.13 26.60
CA SER A 472 -20.52 -4.03 27.56
C SER A 472 -21.92 -3.67 28.12
N GLY A 473 -22.99 -4.05 27.42
CA GLY A 473 -24.36 -3.94 27.91
C GLY A 473 -24.63 -4.81 29.15
N ILE A 474 -23.98 -5.96 29.27
CA ILE A 474 -24.08 -6.82 30.46
C ILE A 474 -23.45 -6.13 31.68
N ILE A 475 -22.30 -5.45 31.47
CA ILE A 475 -21.62 -4.69 32.52
C ILE A 475 -22.51 -3.53 32.97
N LEU A 476 -23.18 -2.86 32.04
CA LEU A 476 -24.12 -1.77 32.34
C LEU A 476 -25.28 -2.24 33.24
N VAL A 477 -25.89 -3.38 32.89
CA VAL A 477 -26.97 -3.98 33.70
C VAL A 477 -26.46 -4.37 35.08
N GLY A 478 -25.29 -5.01 35.17
CA GLY A 478 -24.68 -5.36 36.46
C GLY A 478 -24.39 -4.14 37.34
N ALA A 479 -23.89 -3.07 36.74
CA ALA A 479 -23.60 -1.82 37.45
C ALA A 479 -24.89 -1.11 37.95
N ILE A 480 -25.98 -1.15 37.15
CA ILE A 480 -27.30 -0.61 37.57
C ILE A 480 -27.87 -1.42 38.74
N ILE A 481 -27.79 -2.74 38.72
CA ILE A 481 -28.23 -3.61 39.81
C ILE A 481 -27.41 -3.36 41.06
N SER A 482 -26.08 -3.23 40.95
CA SER A 482 -25.19 -2.91 42.06
C SER A 482 -25.50 -1.53 42.67
N LEU A 483 -25.83 -0.56 41.83
CA LEU A 483 -26.26 0.77 42.28
C LEU A 483 -27.57 0.71 43.07
N ALA A 484 -28.55 -0.04 42.58
CA ALA A 484 -29.88 -0.19 43.22
C ALA A 484 -29.83 -0.90 44.58
N GLN A 485 -28.84 -1.80 44.77
CA GLN A 485 -28.70 -2.62 45.99
C GLN A 485 -27.68 -2.04 46.98
N SER A 486 -26.96 -0.98 46.62
CA SER A 486 -25.86 -0.44 47.42
C SER A 486 -26.33 0.42 48.58
N THR A 487 -25.79 0.13 49.76
CA THR A 487 -25.89 0.99 50.98
C THR A 487 -24.59 1.74 51.27
N SER A 488 -23.52 1.48 50.48
CA SER A 488 -22.19 2.08 50.64
C SER A 488 -21.95 3.16 49.59
N ILE A 489 -21.54 4.34 50.03
CA ILE A 489 -21.24 5.49 49.17
C ILE A 489 -20.13 5.17 48.16
N VAL A 490 -19.14 4.33 48.55
CA VAL A 490 -18.03 3.90 47.70
C VAL A 490 -18.52 3.03 46.56
N VAL A 491 -19.41 2.08 46.85
CA VAL A 491 -20.01 1.20 45.82
C VAL A 491 -20.89 2.01 44.87
N THR A 492 -21.65 2.99 45.40
CA THR A 492 -22.48 3.90 44.61
C THR A 492 -21.64 4.70 43.61
N VAL A 493 -20.52 5.29 44.05
CA VAL A 493 -19.62 6.05 43.17
C VAL A 493 -18.99 5.14 42.10
N LEU A 494 -18.50 3.95 42.47
CA LEU A 494 -17.92 3.01 41.54
C LEU A 494 -18.95 2.50 40.52
N ALA A 495 -20.18 2.22 40.93
CA ALA A 495 -21.25 1.82 40.03
C ALA A 495 -21.63 2.93 39.05
N CYS A 496 -21.71 4.19 39.50
CA CYS A 496 -21.94 5.33 38.60
C CYS A 496 -20.82 5.49 37.55
N LEU A 497 -19.56 5.35 37.95
CA LEU A 497 -18.42 5.36 37.02
C LEU A 497 -18.47 4.19 36.01
N ALA A 498 -18.82 3.00 36.48
CA ALA A 498 -18.97 1.82 35.61
C ALA A 498 -20.10 2.00 34.60
N ILE A 499 -21.25 2.58 35.03
CA ILE A 499 -22.37 2.93 34.12
C ILE A 499 -21.93 3.92 33.07
N LEU A 500 -21.19 4.96 33.44
CA LEU A 500 -20.71 6.00 32.53
C LEU A 500 -19.77 5.41 31.48
N ILE A 501 -18.77 4.65 31.92
CA ILE A 501 -17.76 4.04 31.03
C ILE A 501 -18.41 3.01 30.09
N ALA A 502 -19.29 2.13 30.61
CA ALA A 502 -19.99 1.13 29.79
C ALA A 502 -20.92 1.82 28.77
N SER A 503 -21.61 2.90 29.14
CA SER A 503 -22.45 3.66 28.21
C SER A 503 -21.64 4.29 27.08
N ILE A 504 -20.51 4.93 27.40
CA ILE A 504 -19.59 5.49 26.37
C ILE A 504 -19.12 4.41 25.41
N ASN A 505 -18.75 3.24 25.92
CA ASN A 505 -18.27 2.13 25.10
C ASN A 505 -19.36 1.59 24.16
N ILE A 506 -20.58 1.41 24.65
CA ILE A 506 -21.73 0.91 23.86
C ILE A 506 -22.07 1.92 22.75
N PHE A 507 -22.35 3.18 23.09
CA PHE A 507 -22.74 4.19 22.11
C PHE A 507 -21.61 4.54 21.14
N GLY A 508 -20.36 4.62 21.63
CA GLY A 508 -19.18 4.83 20.81
C GLY A 508 -18.96 3.70 19.82
N GLY A 509 -19.08 2.45 20.27
CA GLY A 509 -18.95 1.28 19.41
C GLY A 509 -20.00 1.25 18.30
N PHE A 510 -21.28 1.46 18.62
CA PHE A 510 -22.34 1.53 17.61
C PHE A 510 -22.13 2.69 16.63
N TYR A 511 -21.67 3.85 17.09
CA TYR A 511 -21.39 5.00 16.22
C TYR A 511 -20.27 4.69 15.22
N VAL A 512 -19.17 4.09 15.69
CA VAL A 512 -18.04 3.68 14.82
C VAL A 512 -18.50 2.63 13.81
N THR A 513 -19.26 1.62 14.24
CA THR A 513 -19.81 0.58 13.37
C THR A 513 -20.74 1.16 12.32
N HIS A 514 -21.66 2.05 12.71
CA HIS A 514 -22.57 2.72 11.77
C HIS A 514 -21.82 3.56 10.73
N ARG A 515 -20.78 4.31 11.15
CA ARG A 515 -19.92 5.08 10.25
C ARG A 515 -19.16 4.18 9.27
N MET A 516 -18.67 3.03 9.74
CA MET A 516 -17.97 2.07 8.92
C MET A 516 -18.91 1.38 7.91
N LEU A 517 -20.11 0.95 8.34
CA LEU A 517 -21.11 0.38 7.44
C LEU A 517 -21.52 1.36 6.34
N LYS A 518 -21.61 2.65 6.64
CA LYS A 518 -21.84 3.70 5.63
C LYS A 518 -20.71 3.83 4.60
N MET A 519 -19.47 3.48 4.97
CA MET A 519 -18.36 3.48 4.00
C MET A 519 -18.41 2.30 3.03
N PHE A 520 -19.13 1.22 3.38
CA PHE A 520 -19.34 0.05 2.53
C PHE A 520 -20.69 0.06 1.79
N GLN A 521 -21.62 0.95 2.15
CA GLN A 521 -22.84 1.17 1.38
C GLN A 521 -22.51 2.12 0.21
N LYS A 522 -22.87 1.70 -1.02
CA LYS A 522 -22.87 2.58 -2.18
C LYS A 522 -23.68 3.81 -1.81
N GLY A 523 -23.08 4.99 -1.94
CA GLY A 523 -23.80 6.24 -1.78
C GLY A 523 -24.96 6.32 -2.78
N ASP A 524 -26.15 6.64 -2.25
CA ASP A 524 -27.23 7.23 -3.03
C ASP A 524 -26.81 8.60 -3.53
#